data_6c8e04de644ecf7f8e95f0ded896f8ab
#
_entry.id   6c8e04de644ecf7f8e95f0ded896f8ab
#
_cell.length_a   1.000
_cell.length_b   1.000
_cell.length_c   1.000
_cell.angle_alpha   90.00
_cell.angle_beta   90.00
_cell.angle_gamma   90.00
#
_symmetry.space_group_name_H-M   'P 1'
#
loop_
_entity.id
_entity.type
_entity.pdbx_description
1 polymer ?
#
loop_
_entity_poly.entity_id
_entity_poly.type
_entity_poly.pdbx_seq_one_letter_code
_entity_poly.pdbx_strand_id
1 'polypeptide(L)'
;MSGTLKKISRKSNSETNSCGYDNRIITKKAIEYYEKMLIMAEKETQTIKKYIRDVKKLMIYANGRSISKELLLKYKEYLEKCGNYKISSINSYLAAANNFCDVMGWTDIRVKMIKVQHETFIPENKELTMQEYEKLVKTAYKKGDIRLALIIETLGSTGIRISELKYITAESLKYGMTDIHNKGKVRRILYPGEL
;
A
#
# COMPACT_ATOMS: atom_id res chain seq x y z
N MET A 1 18.65 56.31 39.17
CA MET A 1 19.15 56.05 37.80
C MET A 1 18.46 54.85 37.25
N SER A 2 17.50 55.09 36.38
CA SER A 2 16.59 54.06 35.79
C SER A 2 17.19 53.54 34.49
N GLY A 3 17.49 52.26 34.45
CA GLY A 3 17.94 51.57 33.25
C GLY A 3 16.83 50.78 32.61
N THR A 4 16.25 51.33 31.51
CA THR A 4 15.18 50.74 30.76
C THR A 4 15.73 49.61 29.86
N LEU A 5 15.37 48.36 30.13
CA LEU A 5 15.64 47.21 29.28
C LEU A 5 14.67 47.14 28.09
N LYS A 6 15.17 47.44 26.90
CA LYS A 6 14.44 47.25 25.63
C LYS A 6 14.20 45.75 25.36
N LYS A 7 12.94 45.34 25.32
CA LYS A 7 12.52 44.04 24.79
C LYS A 7 12.78 43.99 23.29
N ILE A 8 13.70 43.13 22.87
CA ILE A 8 13.91 42.78 21.48
C ILE A 8 12.86 41.70 21.13
N SER A 9 11.83 42.09 20.41
CA SER A 9 10.87 41.13 19.83
C SER A 9 11.52 40.38 18.67
N ARG A 10 11.84 39.12 18.87
CA ARG A 10 12.21 38.22 17.79
C ARG A 10 10.94 37.93 16.96
N LYS A 11 10.83 38.55 15.80
CA LYS A 11 9.92 38.10 14.73
C LYS A 11 10.48 36.79 14.20
N SER A 12 9.81 35.69 14.51
CA SER A 12 10.02 34.43 13.84
C SER A 12 9.40 34.53 12.44
N ASN A 13 10.23 34.76 11.43
CA ASN A 13 9.83 34.54 10.05
C ASN A 13 9.66 33.02 9.84
N SER A 14 8.45 32.54 10.02
CA SER A 14 8.03 31.29 9.44
C SER A 14 7.63 31.58 7.98
N GLU A 15 8.62 31.57 7.09
CA GLU A 15 8.35 31.43 5.66
C GLU A 15 7.77 30.03 5.43
N THR A 16 6.48 29.90 5.62
CA THR A 16 5.73 28.79 5.04
C THR A 16 5.78 28.99 3.54
N ASN A 17 6.61 28.20 2.85
CA ASN A 17 6.52 28.01 1.40
C ASN A 17 5.15 27.42 1.06
N SER A 18 4.11 28.25 1.07
CA SER A 18 2.84 28.00 0.44
C SER A 18 3.07 28.09 -1.07
N CYS A 19 3.31 26.96 -1.70
CA CYS A 19 3.19 26.85 -3.15
C CYS A 19 1.74 27.25 -3.49
N GLY A 20 1.58 28.48 -4.04
CA GLY A 20 0.29 29.10 -4.31
C GLY A 20 -0.52 28.36 -5.36
N TYR A 21 -1.20 27.33 -4.95
CA TYR A 21 -2.28 26.71 -5.69
C TYR A 21 -3.60 27.16 -5.08
N ASP A 22 -4.01 28.39 -5.42
CA ASP A 22 -5.34 28.92 -5.07
C ASP A 22 -6.48 28.08 -5.68
N ASN A 23 -6.18 27.19 -6.61
CA ASN A 23 -7.07 26.18 -7.15
C ASN A 23 -6.57 24.79 -6.77
N ARG A 24 -7.26 24.12 -5.85
CA ARG A 24 -6.97 22.74 -5.38
C ARG A 24 -7.21 21.70 -6.49
N ILE A 25 -6.53 21.86 -7.63
CA ILE A 25 -6.68 20.97 -8.80
C ILE A 25 -5.52 19.99 -8.83
N ILE A 26 -5.82 18.70 -9.04
CA ILE A 26 -4.80 17.68 -9.26
C ILE A 26 -4.29 17.79 -10.69
N THR A 27 -3.10 18.35 -10.85
CA THR A 27 -2.39 18.47 -12.13
C THR A 27 -1.28 17.41 -12.23
N LYS A 28 -0.74 17.20 -13.44
CA LYS A 28 0.44 16.34 -13.62
C LYS A 28 1.62 16.83 -12.76
N LYS A 29 1.86 18.14 -12.71
CA LYS A 29 2.90 18.77 -11.88
C LYS A 29 2.68 18.50 -10.38
N ALA A 30 1.43 18.54 -9.91
CA ALA A 30 1.09 18.21 -8.52
C ALA A 30 1.40 16.74 -8.20
N ILE A 31 1.17 15.81 -9.13
CA ILE A 31 1.51 14.39 -8.96
C ILE A 31 3.04 14.19 -8.95
N GLU A 32 3.79 14.86 -9.82
CA GLU A 32 5.26 14.81 -9.82
C GLU A 32 5.85 15.38 -8.51
N TYR A 33 5.29 16.46 -8.01
CA TYR A 33 5.66 17.01 -6.71
C TYR A 33 5.36 16.01 -5.58
N TYR A 34 4.17 15.41 -5.60
CA TYR A 34 3.77 14.39 -4.64
C TYR A 34 4.71 13.18 -4.64
N GLU A 35 5.10 12.70 -5.81
CA GLU A 35 6.07 11.59 -5.95
C GLU A 35 7.40 11.94 -5.29
N LYS A 36 7.94 13.14 -5.55
CA LYS A 36 9.17 13.64 -4.90
C LYS A 36 9.04 13.66 -3.37
N MET A 37 7.91 14.14 -2.86
CA MET A 37 7.67 14.18 -1.41
C MET A 37 7.60 12.79 -0.79
N LEU A 38 7.00 11.80 -1.48
CA LEU A 38 6.98 10.42 -1.02
C LEU A 38 8.39 9.79 -1.01
N ILE A 39 9.24 10.13 -1.98
CA ILE A 39 10.64 9.70 -2.03
C ILE A 39 11.42 10.32 -0.86
N MET A 40 11.28 11.63 -0.63
CA MET A 40 11.91 12.32 0.49
C MET A 40 11.45 11.81 1.86
N ALA A 41 10.20 11.32 1.94
CA ALA A 41 9.66 10.64 3.12
C ALA A 41 10.10 9.16 3.22
N GLU A 42 11.07 8.72 2.41
CA GLU A 42 11.66 7.37 2.40
C GLU A 42 10.63 6.25 2.27
N LYS A 43 9.52 6.50 1.54
CA LYS A 43 8.50 5.47 1.31
C LYS A 43 9.04 4.39 0.38
N GLU A 44 8.66 3.14 0.65
CA GLU A 44 9.00 2.00 -0.18
C GLU A 44 8.50 2.20 -1.63
N THR A 45 9.31 1.85 -2.63
CA THR A 45 9.01 2.03 -4.07
C THR A 45 7.63 1.51 -4.46
N GLN A 46 7.22 0.34 -3.95
CA GLN A 46 5.89 -0.23 -4.25
C GLN A 46 4.76 0.61 -3.65
N THR A 47 4.98 1.20 -2.48
CA THR A 47 4.03 2.12 -1.84
C THR A 47 3.89 3.41 -2.64
N ILE A 48 5.01 3.97 -3.14
CA ILE A 48 5.01 5.16 -4.00
C ILE A 48 4.21 4.88 -5.27
N LYS A 49 4.54 3.80 -6.01
CA LYS A 49 3.84 3.41 -7.23
C LYS A 49 2.34 3.25 -7.00
N LYS A 50 1.95 2.62 -5.89
CA LYS A 50 0.56 2.44 -5.50
C LYS A 50 -0.14 3.78 -5.26
N TYR A 51 0.43 4.65 -4.45
CA TYR A 51 -0.16 5.94 -4.11
C TYR A 51 -0.32 6.84 -5.34
N ILE A 52 0.69 6.88 -6.21
CA ILE A 52 0.62 7.62 -7.48
C ILE A 52 -0.51 7.10 -8.37
N ARG A 53 -0.62 5.76 -8.52
CA ARG A 53 -1.70 5.15 -9.30
C ARG A 53 -3.08 5.52 -8.74
N ASP A 54 -3.23 5.45 -7.42
CA ASP A 54 -4.51 5.68 -6.73
C ASP A 54 -4.91 7.17 -6.79
N VAL A 55 -3.95 8.11 -6.68
CA VAL A 55 -4.18 9.56 -6.88
C VAL A 55 -4.49 9.89 -8.33
N LYS A 56 -3.85 9.24 -9.31
CA LYS A 56 -4.21 9.39 -10.73
C LYS A 56 -5.68 9.01 -10.98
N LYS A 57 -6.20 7.99 -10.29
CA LYS A 57 -7.61 7.62 -10.37
C LYS A 57 -8.54 8.71 -9.83
N LEU A 58 -8.16 9.33 -8.69
CA LEU A 58 -8.88 10.49 -8.17
C LEU A 58 -8.82 11.68 -9.15
N MET A 59 -7.68 11.94 -9.79
CA MET A 59 -7.53 12.98 -10.80
C MET A 59 -8.49 12.77 -11.98
N ILE A 60 -8.60 11.55 -12.48
CA ILE A 60 -9.54 11.21 -13.56
C ILE A 60 -10.99 11.44 -13.12
N TYR A 61 -11.35 11.00 -11.90
CA TYR A 61 -12.69 11.24 -11.35
C TYR A 61 -12.99 12.73 -11.17
N ALA A 62 -12.01 13.50 -10.69
CA ALA A 62 -12.16 14.94 -10.49
C ALA A 62 -12.33 15.69 -11.82
N ASN A 63 -11.75 15.20 -12.91
CA ASN A 63 -11.85 15.76 -14.26
C ASN A 63 -11.65 17.28 -14.28
N GLY A 64 -10.55 17.76 -13.72
CA GLY A 64 -10.19 19.18 -13.66
C GLY A 64 -10.96 20.01 -12.62
N ARG A 65 -11.92 19.43 -11.90
CA ARG A 65 -12.62 20.12 -10.81
C ARG A 65 -11.71 20.33 -9.60
N SER A 66 -11.94 21.42 -8.87
CA SER A 66 -11.24 21.69 -7.61
C SER A 66 -11.58 20.62 -6.57
N ILE A 67 -10.55 20.12 -5.87
CA ILE A 67 -10.69 19.13 -4.82
C ILE A 67 -11.24 19.82 -3.56
N SER A 68 -12.42 19.42 -3.17
CA SER A 68 -13.10 19.82 -1.96
C SER A 68 -13.50 18.61 -1.13
N LYS A 69 -13.86 18.83 0.13
CA LYS A 69 -14.39 17.76 0.98
C LYS A 69 -15.63 17.11 0.36
N GLU A 70 -16.49 17.91 -0.23
CA GLU A 70 -17.69 17.41 -0.90
C GLU A 70 -17.35 16.53 -2.11
N LEU A 71 -16.37 16.93 -2.93
CA LEU A 71 -15.90 16.10 -4.04
C LEU A 71 -15.32 14.77 -3.57
N LEU A 72 -14.53 14.78 -2.47
CA LEU A 72 -13.97 13.55 -1.90
C LEU A 72 -15.05 12.64 -1.29
N LEU A 73 -16.11 13.19 -0.70
CA LEU A 73 -17.26 12.40 -0.24
C LEU A 73 -18.00 11.77 -1.42
N LYS A 74 -18.25 12.52 -2.50
CA LYS A 74 -18.83 11.99 -3.75
C LYS A 74 -17.92 10.93 -4.40
N TYR A 75 -16.60 11.10 -4.32
CA TYR A 75 -15.65 10.09 -4.79
C TYR A 75 -15.75 8.79 -3.99
N LYS A 76 -15.89 8.90 -2.66
CA LYS A 76 -16.11 7.74 -1.78
C LYS A 76 -17.40 7.01 -2.16
N GLU A 77 -18.52 7.71 -2.31
CA GLU A 77 -19.80 7.14 -2.75
C GLU A 77 -19.69 6.49 -4.15
N TYR A 78 -18.97 7.13 -5.06
CA TYR A 78 -18.70 6.58 -6.38
C TYR A 78 -17.98 5.23 -6.29
N LEU A 79 -16.93 5.13 -5.46
CA LEU A 79 -16.20 3.88 -5.25
C LEU A 79 -17.07 2.79 -4.62
N GLU A 80 -18.00 3.15 -3.73
CA GLU A 80 -18.96 2.23 -3.12
C GLU A 80 -20.00 1.72 -4.14
N LYS A 81 -20.55 2.63 -4.96
CA LYS A 81 -21.60 2.33 -5.93
C LYS A 81 -21.11 1.61 -7.19
N CYS A 82 -19.87 1.82 -7.61
CA CYS A 82 -19.26 1.11 -8.75
C CYS A 82 -19.13 -0.41 -8.53
N GLY A 83 -19.55 -0.91 -7.36
CA GLY A 83 -19.95 -2.28 -7.09
C GLY A 83 -18.86 -3.36 -7.05
N ASN A 84 -17.65 -3.07 -7.53
CA ASN A 84 -16.62 -4.10 -7.71
C ASN A 84 -15.45 -3.98 -6.73
N TYR A 85 -15.51 -3.06 -5.76
CA TYR A 85 -14.42 -2.88 -4.81
C TYR A 85 -14.78 -3.41 -3.43
N LYS A 86 -13.88 -4.22 -2.87
CA LYS A 86 -13.94 -4.56 -1.43
C LYS A 86 -13.71 -3.28 -0.61
N ILE A 87 -14.31 -3.18 0.57
CA ILE A 87 -14.18 -2.03 1.49
C ILE A 87 -12.69 -1.72 1.77
N SER A 88 -11.85 -2.75 1.92
CA SER A 88 -10.40 -2.58 2.09
C SER A 88 -9.73 -1.87 0.91
N SER A 89 -10.19 -2.14 -0.33
CA SER A 89 -9.69 -1.45 -1.52
C SER A 89 -10.15 0.00 -1.56
N ILE A 90 -11.41 0.27 -1.22
CA ILE A 90 -11.95 1.65 -1.12
C ILE A 90 -11.14 2.44 -0.10
N ASN A 91 -10.93 1.88 1.10
CA ASN A 91 -10.11 2.50 2.13
C ASN A 91 -8.67 2.76 1.66
N SER A 92 -8.12 1.90 0.81
CA SER A 92 -6.81 2.11 0.22
C SER A 92 -6.77 3.32 -0.72
N TYR A 93 -7.80 3.52 -1.55
CA TYR A 93 -7.93 4.73 -2.40
C TYR A 93 -8.10 5.99 -1.56
N LEU A 94 -8.92 5.94 -0.51
CA LEU A 94 -9.12 7.06 0.41
C LEU A 94 -7.85 7.39 1.20
N ALA A 95 -7.05 6.39 1.58
CA ALA A 95 -5.75 6.60 2.21
C ALA A 95 -4.80 7.37 1.30
N ALA A 96 -4.72 6.99 0.03
CA ALA A 96 -3.90 7.68 -0.95
C ALA A 96 -4.38 9.12 -1.18
N ALA A 97 -5.71 9.34 -1.27
CA ALA A 97 -6.30 10.66 -1.43
C ALA A 97 -6.01 11.56 -0.22
N ASN A 98 -6.22 11.06 1.00
CA ASN A 98 -5.92 11.81 2.22
C ASN A 98 -4.43 12.13 2.35
N ASN A 99 -3.54 11.17 2.05
CA ASN A 99 -2.10 11.39 2.08
C ASN A 99 -1.67 12.44 1.03
N PHE A 100 -2.26 12.42 -0.16
CA PHE A 100 -2.03 13.45 -1.16
C PHE A 100 -2.46 14.82 -0.63
N CYS A 101 -3.66 14.93 -0.06
CA CYS A 101 -4.14 16.17 0.55
C CYS A 101 -3.21 16.68 1.65
N ASP A 102 -2.69 15.77 2.50
CA ASP A 102 -1.74 16.13 3.56
C ASP A 102 -0.45 16.72 2.98
N VAL A 103 0.12 16.09 1.95
CA VAL A 103 1.35 16.57 1.29
C VAL A 103 1.12 17.92 0.59
N MET A 104 -0.08 18.16 0.05
CA MET A 104 -0.45 19.42 -0.58
C MET A 104 -0.86 20.50 0.42
N GLY A 105 -0.89 20.22 1.73
CA GLY A 105 -1.35 21.13 2.76
C GLY A 105 -2.85 21.29 2.88
N TRP A 106 -3.66 20.43 2.23
CA TRP A 106 -5.13 20.48 2.21
C TRP A 106 -5.75 19.60 3.29
N THR A 107 -5.30 19.76 4.54
CA THR A 107 -5.68 18.90 5.66
C THR A 107 -7.16 19.01 6.07
N ASP A 108 -7.79 20.13 5.74
CA ASP A 108 -9.20 20.45 6.05
C ASP A 108 -10.21 19.59 5.28
N ILE A 109 -9.82 19.03 4.11
CA ILE A 109 -10.71 18.28 3.23
C ILE A 109 -10.65 16.76 3.39
N ARG A 110 -9.84 16.25 4.32
CA ARG A 110 -9.69 14.79 4.56
C ARG A 110 -11.03 14.13 4.85
N VAL A 111 -11.19 12.89 4.35
CA VAL A 111 -12.39 12.07 4.55
C VAL A 111 -12.10 10.88 5.46
N LYS A 112 -13.12 10.47 6.23
CA LYS A 112 -13.01 9.29 7.09
C LYS A 112 -13.05 8.01 6.28
N MET A 113 -12.25 7.04 6.69
CA MET A 113 -12.30 5.66 6.18
C MET A 113 -13.64 5.01 6.51
N ILE A 114 -14.02 4.03 5.70
CA ILE A 114 -15.16 3.17 6.00
C ILE A 114 -14.74 2.21 7.13
N LYS A 115 -15.55 2.12 8.16
CA LYS A 115 -15.31 1.15 9.23
C LYS A 115 -15.47 -0.26 8.68
N VAL A 116 -14.45 -1.10 8.86
CA VAL A 116 -14.49 -2.52 8.50
C VAL A 116 -14.72 -3.29 9.78
N GLN A 117 -15.79 -4.05 9.84
CA GLN A 117 -15.89 -5.13 10.81
C GLN A 117 -14.97 -6.26 10.31
N HIS A 118 -13.93 -6.57 11.07
CA HIS A 118 -13.11 -7.75 10.81
C HIS A 118 -13.93 -8.97 11.22
N GLU A 119 -14.28 -9.80 10.25
CA GLU A 119 -14.77 -11.14 10.54
C GLU A 119 -13.63 -11.89 11.23
N THR A 120 -13.86 -12.32 12.46
CA THR A 120 -12.86 -13.02 13.29
C THR A 120 -12.57 -14.42 12.74
N PHE A 121 -13.50 -14.97 11.94
CA PHE A 121 -13.39 -16.29 11.34
C PHE A 121 -13.36 -16.17 9.82
N ILE A 122 -12.43 -16.90 9.20
CA ILE A 122 -12.42 -17.08 7.76
C ILE A 122 -13.50 -18.12 7.45
N PRO A 123 -14.48 -17.85 6.58
CA PRO A 123 -15.47 -18.85 6.17
C PRO A 123 -14.75 -20.08 5.59
N GLU A 124 -15.17 -21.28 5.99
CA GLU A 124 -14.56 -22.56 5.56
C GLU A 124 -14.47 -22.68 4.03
N ASN A 125 -15.42 -22.12 3.30
CA ASN A 125 -15.42 -22.12 1.83
C ASN A 125 -14.33 -21.23 1.19
N LYS A 126 -13.55 -20.49 1.98
CA LYS A 126 -12.42 -19.68 1.51
C LYS A 126 -11.07 -20.31 1.83
N GLU A 127 -11.06 -21.40 2.55
CA GLU A 127 -9.85 -22.16 2.85
C GLU A 127 -9.67 -23.28 1.84
N LEU A 128 -8.44 -23.51 1.41
CA LEU A 128 -8.06 -24.60 0.54
C LEU A 128 -8.04 -25.90 1.36
N THR A 129 -8.89 -26.85 1.04
CA THR A 129 -8.86 -28.16 1.68
C THR A 129 -7.66 -28.98 1.21
N MET A 130 -7.23 -29.99 2.00
CA MET A 130 -6.14 -30.87 1.63
C MET A 130 -6.40 -31.57 0.29
N GLN A 131 -7.63 -32.01 0.07
CA GLN A 131 -8.04 -32.66 -1.20
C GLN A 131 -7.91 -31.72 -2.40
N GLU A 132 -8.29 -30.46 -2.26
CA GLU A 132 -8.13 -29.45 -3.31
C GLU A 132 -6.66 -29.14 -3.57
N TYR A 133 -5.84 -29.04 -2.52
CA TYR A 133 -4.40 -28.86 -2.63
C TYR A 133 -3.75 -30.01 -3.41
N GLU A 134 -4.02 -31.27 -3.04
CA GLU A 134 -3.52 -32.43 -3.76
C GLU A 134 -3.97 -32.45 -5.22
N LYS A 135 -5.25 -32.09 -5.47
CA LYS A 135 -5.78 -32.00 -6.84
C LYS A 135 -5.03 -30.95 -7.67
N LEU A 136 -4.68 -29.80 -7.08
CA LEU A 136 -3.89 -28.76 -7.74
C LEU A 136 -2.51 -29.28 -8.13
N VAL A 137 -1.77 -29.91 -7.19
CA VAL A 137 -0.44 -30.49 -7.43
C VAL A 137 -0.50 -31.57 -8.52
N LYS A 138 -1.41 -32.54 -8.38
CA LYS A 138 -1.61 -33.64 -9.37
C LYS A 138 -1.96 -33.09 -10.75
N THR A 139 -2.76 -32.02 -10.82
CA THR A 139 -3.16 -31.40 -12.09
C THR A 139 -1.97 -30.72 -12.77
N ALA A 140 -1.11 -30.03 -11.99
CA ALA A 140 0.08 -29.39 -12.53
C ALA A 140 1.05 -30.44 -13.11
N TYR A 141 1.33 -31.53 -12.40
CA TYR A 141 2.14 -32.64 -12.92
C TYR A 141 1.52 -33.27 -14.18
N LYS A 142 0.21 -33.54 -14.18
CA LYS A 142 -0.49 -34.12 -15.33
C LYS A 142 -0.41 -33.23 -16.59
N LYS A 143 -0.36 -31.92 -16.41
CA LYS A 143 -0.19 -30.95 -17.52
C LYS A 143 1.28 -30.80 -17.96
N GLY A 144 2.22 -31.47 -17.31
CA GLY A 144 3.66 -31.34 -17.58
C GLY A 144 4.28 -30.06 -17.03
N ASP A 145 3.54 -29.25 -16.26
CA ASP A 145 4.07 -28.02 -15.64
C ASP A 145 4.70 -28.36 -14.28
N ILE A 146 5.87 -29.03 -14.37
CA ILE A 146 6.65 -29.43 -13.19
C ILE A 146 7.00 -28.21 -12.33
N ARG A 147 7.35 -27.10 -12.95
CA ARG A 147 7.71 -25.87 -12.23
C ARG A 147 6.56 -25.37 -11.35
N LEU A 148 5.35 -25.36 -11.89
CA LEU A 148 4.17 -24.95 -11.14
C LEU A 148 3.88 -25.93 -9.99
N ALA A 149 3.98 -27.24 -10.23
CA ALA A 149 3.81 -28.27 -9.21
C ALA A 149 4.76 -28.03 -8.02
N LEU A 150 6.06 -27.89 -8.28
CA LEU A 150 7.08 -27.62 -7.26
C LEU A 150 6.83 -26.30 -6.52
N ILE A 151 6.37 -25.24 -7.19
CA ILE A 151 6.01 -23.99 -6.54
C ILE A 151 4.85 -24.21 -5.56
N ILE A 152 3.80 -24.91 -5.96
CA ILE A 152 2.63 -25.19 -5.11
C ILE A 152 3.05 -26.00 -3.89
N GLU A 153 3.86 -27.06 -4.08
CA GLU A 153 4.38 -27.90 -3.01
C GLU A 153 5.26 -27.09 -2.04
N THR A 154 6.15 -26.27 -2.56
CA THR A 154 7.02 -25.42 -1.74
C THR A 154 6.21 -24.42 -0.91
N LEU A 155 5.21 -23.76 -1.51
CA LEU A 155 4.36 -22.81 -0.79
C LEU A 155 3.51 -23.50 0.28
N GLY A 156 2.96 -24.68 -0.05
CA GLY A 156 2.12 -25.46 0.87
C GLY A 156 2.91 -26.01 2.06
N SER A 157 4.11 -26.55 1.83
CA SER A 157 4.93 -27.16 2.86
C SER A 157 5.65 -26.16 3.77
N THR A 158 6.05 -24.99 3.23
CA THR A 158 6.84 -23.99 3.98
C THR A 158 6.06 -22.80 4.49
N GLY A 159 4.87 -22.52 3.94
CA GLY A 159 4.06 -21.35 4.27
C GLY A 159 4.71 -20.00 3.90
N ILE A 160 5.67 -19.99 2.97
CA ILE A 160 6.27 -18.75 2.48
C ILE A 160 5.35 -18.03 1.51
N ARG A 161 5.57 -16.72 1.35
CA ARG A 161 4.86 -15.94 0.33
C ARG A 161 5.49 -16.16 -1.03
N ILE A 162 4.69 -16.08 -2.09
CA ILE A 162 5.19 -16.23 -3.47
C ILE A 162 6.35 -15.26 -3.79
N SER A 163 6.35 -14.06 -3.22
CA SER A 163 7.45 -13.09 -3.37
C SER A 163 8.74 -13.50 -2.65
N GLU A 164 8.66 -14.49 -1.75
CA GLU A 164 9.77 -15.00 -0.96
C GLU A 164 10.42 -16.23 -1.60
N LEU A 165 9.83 -16.82 -2.65
CA LEU A 165 10.41 -17.94 -3.40
C LEU A 165 11.84 -17.67 -3.91
N LYS A 166 12.18 -16.41 -4.17
CA LYS A 166 13.53 -16.00 -4.59
C LYS A 166 14.63 -16.33 -3.55
N TYR A 167 14.27 -16.56 -2.29
CA TYR A 167 15.21 -16.93 -1.24
C TYR A 167 15.48 -18.44 -1.19
N ILE A 168 14.68 -19.24 -1.93
CA ILE A 168 14.91 -20.68 -2.05
C ILE A 168 15.87 -20.90 -3.19
N THR A 169 17.12 -21.22 -2.87
CA THR A 169 18.19 -21.51 -3.81
C THR A 169 18.66 -22.93 -3.64
N ALA A 170 19.41 -23.45 -4.62
CA ALA A 170 20.01 -24.79 -4.53
C ALA A 170 20.91 -24.94 -3.30
N GLU A 171 21.61 -23.86 -2.90
CA GLU A 171 22.43 -23.82 -1.71
C GLU A 171 21.56 -23.92 -0.45
N SER A 172 20.48 -23.14 -0.37
CA SER A 172 19.60 -23.17 0.81
C SER A 172 18.92 -24.53 0.99
N LEU A 173 18.60 -25.23 -0.10
CA LEU A 173 18.08 -26.59 -0.06
C LEU A 173 19.08 -27.59 0.53
N LYS A 174 20.36 -27.47 0.19
CA LYS A 174 21.42 -28.30 0.79
C LYS A 174 21.57 -28.12 2.31
N TYR A 175 21.31 -26.90 2.79
CA TYR A 175 21.34 -26.57 4.22
C TYR A 175 20.03 -26.89 4.95
N GLY A 176 18.99 -27.29 4.25
CA GLY A 176 17.67 -27.57 4.83
C GLY A 176 16.95 -26.35 5.39
N MET A 177 17.45 -25.12 5.12
CA MET A 177 16.86 -23.87 5.63
C MET A 177 17.21 -22.67 4.78
N THR A 178 16.38 -21.60 4.93
CA THR A 178 16.68 -20.27 4.38
C THR A 178 16.28 -19.16 5.34
N ASP A 179 17.00 -18.05 5.30
CA ASP A 179 16.66 -16.85 6.04
C ASP A 179 16.00 -15.84 5.08
N ILE A 180 14.75 -15.47 5.39
CA ILE A 180 13.96 -14.52 4.62
C ILE A 180 14.08 -13.15 5.28
N HIS A 181 14.64 -12.21 4.55
CA HIS A 181 14.78 -10.81 4.97
C HIS A 181 13.60 -9.99 4.44
N ASN A 182 12.76 -9.46 5.34
CA ASN A 182 11.60 -8.64 4.96
C ASN A 182 11.46 -7.47 5.94
N LYS A 183 11.59 -6.24 5.43
CA LYS A 183 11.36 -4.98 6.17
C LYS A 183 12.07 -4.93 7.54
N GLY A 184 13.34 -5.29 7.57
CA GLY A 184 14.14 -5.28 8.81
C GLY A 184 13.89 -6.45 9.76
N LYS A 185 13.03 -7.40 9.37
CA LYS A 185 12.81 -8.65 10.11
C LYS A 185 13.43 -9.82 9.35
N VAL A 186 14.08 -10.71 10.08
CA VAL A 186 14.60 -11.96 9.56
C VAL A 186 13.72 -13.09 10.06
N ARG A 187 13.27 -13.95 9.16
CA ARG A 187 12.50 -15.15 9.47
C ARG A 187 13.22 -16.37 8.90
N ARG A 188 13.57 -17.32 9.74
CA ARG A 188 14.15 -18.60 9.30
C ARG A 188 13.04 -19.58 8.95
N ILE A 189 13.17 -20.20 7.80
CA ILE A 189 12.31 -21.26 7.30
C ILE A 189 13.11 -22.53 7.23
N LEU A 190 12.60 -23.58 7.86
CA LEU A 190 13.13 -24.94 7.73
C LEU A 190 12.38 -25.65 6.62
N TYR A 191 13.09 -26.39 5.80
CA TYR A 191 12.48 -27.21 4.76
C TYR A 191 12.09 -28.57 5.33
N PRO A 192 10.89 -29.09 5.00
CA PRO A 192 10.61 -30.51 5.27
C PRO A 192 11.58 -31.38 4.48
N GLY A 193 11.92 -32.54 5.05
CA GLY A 193 12.96 -33.45 4.48
C GLY A 193 12.61 -34.08 3.12
N GLU A 194 11.41 -33.82 2.63
CA GLU A 194 10.88 -34.31 1.35
C GLU A 194 10.87 -33.25 0.23
N LEU A 195 11.50 -32.10 0.42
CA LEU A 195 11.56 -31.02 -0.57
C LEU A 195 12.79 -31.15 -1.49
#